data_7185dad8856f0280c5a1af342630cafa
#
_entry.id   7185dad8856f0280c5a1af342630cafa
#
_cell.length_a   1.000
_cell.length_b   1.000
_cell.length_c   1.000
_cell.angle_alpha   90.00
_cell.angle_beta   90.00
_cell.angle_gamma   90.00
#
_symmetry.space_group_name_H-M   'P 1'
#
loop_
_entity.id
_entity.type
_entity.pdbx_description
1 polymer ?
#
loop_
_entity_poly.entity_id
_entity_poly.type
_entity_poly.pdbx_seq_one_letter_code
_entity_poly.pdbx_strand_id
1 'polypeptide(L)'
;MNITTSVIITAHNYARFLPRCLNSVLGQSQPAHEIIVVDDGSTDHTPAVVSSFPTVRYIRQNNAGKAAAFNRGFDASEGDLICHLDADDYWLPEKLKRVTEVLSRCEAGGITHDSFIVDQDDKYLYGSERATEHNPATRSFSFREVLLMCFVYRPGNTITGKLGITNTICAWKEAVADIFNLPAELGLAVDGALLLGAARRGLVYLPEKLSIYRHHGNNCFVGNAASHQSQVRLFKWVPSIPGASSSEVKSLAEALVVEMEVQSALRRNEKPFSTAYKAAVLNIKLLHLGLVPDWKHLATPVGCLLQWERIRNALFHAS
;
A
#
# COMPACT_ATOMS: atom_id res chain seq x y z
N MET A 1 21.50 -4.56 16.96
CA MET A 1 21.86 -4.99 15.58
C MET A 1 21.79 -3.77 14.67
N ASN A 2 22.73 -3.64 13.74
CA ASN A 2 22.69 -2.56 12.75
C ASN A 2 21.79 -3.05 11.59
N ILE A 3 20.60 -2.49 11.44
CA ILE A 3 19.65 -2.87 10.39
C ILE A 3 20.11 -2.25 9.07
N THR A 4 20.42 -3.08 8.08
CA THR A 4 20.73 -2.63 6.72
C THR A 4 19.47 -2.43 5.91
N THR A 5 19.37 -1.31 5.17
CA THR A 5 18.15 -0.96 4.43
C THR A 5 18.43 -0.88 2.93
N SER A 6 17.63 -1.61 2.13
CA SER A 6 17.60 -1.46 0.67
C SER A 6 16.39 -0.60 0.27
N VAL A 7 16.66 0.49 -0.42
CA VAL A 7 15.62 1.35 -0.98
C VAL A 7 15.43 1.00 -2.45
N ILE A 8 14.25 0.48 -2.78
CA ILE A 8 13.88 0.11 -4.15
C ILE A 8 12.99 1.19 -4.72
N ILE A 9 13.43 1.82 -5.79
CA ILE A 9 12.69 2.87 -6.51
C ILE A 9 12.32 2.34 -7.89
N THR A 10 11.01 2.20 -8.16
CA THR A 10 10.51 1.84 -9.49
C THR A 10 10.19 3.08 -10.30
N ALA A 11 10.68 3.16 -11.54
CA ALA A 11 10.54 4.33 -12.40
C ALA A 11 10.13 3.94 -13.82
N HIS A 12 9.19 4.70 -14.42
CA HIS A 12 8.85 4.65 -15.83
C HIS A 12 8.39 6.03 -16.30
N ASN A 13 9.27 6.73 -17.04
CA ASN A 13 8.99 8.11 -17.52
C ASN A 13 8.78 9.14 -16.41
N TYR A 14 9.65 9.12 -15.39
CA TYR A 14 9.62 10.02 -14.22
C TYR A 14 10.84 10.93 -14.11
N ALA A 15 11.54 11.24 -15.20
CA ALA A 15 12.74 12.10 -15.21
C ALA A 15 12.53 13.44 -14.46
N ARG A 16 11.33 14.02 -14.52
CA ARG A 16 10.98 15.29 -13.84
C ARG A 16 11.07 15.19 -12.32
N PHE A 17 10.61 14.09 -11.73
CA PHE A 17 10.45 13.96 -10.27
C PHE A 17 11.60 13.20 -9.62
N LEU A 18 12.25 12.31 -10.37
CA LEU A 18 13.28 11.40 -9.89
C LEU A 18 14.47 12.09 -9.17
N PRO A 19 14.97 13.28 -9.61
CA PRO A 19 16.04 13.95 -8.88
C PRO A 19 15.69 14.27 -7.43
N ARG A 20 14.46 14.72 -7.16
CA ARG A 20 14.00 15.02 -5.80
C ARG A 20 13.81 13.73 -4.98
N CYS A 21 13.26 12.69 -5.59
CA CYS A 21 13.14 11.37 -5.01
C CYS A 21 14.52 10.88 -4.53
N LEU A 22 15.52 10.83 -5.41
CA LEU A 22 16.88 10.36 -5.12
C LEU A 22 17.58 11.21 -4.06
N ASN A 23 17.51 12.54 -4.16
CA ASN A 23 18.09 13.43 -3.17
C ASN A 23 17.48 13.23 -1.78
N SER A 24 16.19 12.90 -1.69
CA SER A 24 15.52 12.64 -0.41
C SER A 24 16.02 11.37 0.29
N VAL A 25 16.39 10.36 -0.49
CA VAL A 25 16.96 9.11 0.04
C VAL A 25 18.42 9.28 0.41
N LEU A 26 19.19 9.97 -0.42
CA LEU A 26 20.60 10.28 -0.16
C LEU A 26 20.77 11.23 1.05
N GLY A 27 19.78 12.09 1.30
CA GLY A 27 19.76 13.03 2.41
C GLY A 27 19.16 12.48 3.71
N GLN A 28 18.98 11.17 3.85
CA GLN A 28 18.49 10.58 5.10
C GLN A 28 19.51 10.74 6.23
N SER A 29 19.04 11.06 7.45
CA SER A 29 19.88 11.19 8.64
C SER A 29 20.56 9.87 9.04
N GLN A 30 19.93 8.74 8.74
CA GLN A 30 20.52 7.41 8.72
C GLN A 30 20.63 6.96 7.26
N PRO A 31 21.83 6.86 6.68
CA PRO A 31 21.99 6.47 5.28
C PRO A 31 21.38 5.10 4.98
N ALA A 32 20.78 4.95 3.80
CA ALA A 32 20.44 3.65 3.26
C ALA A 32 21.72 2.83 3.00
N HIS A 33 21.65 1.51 3.18
CA HIS A 33 22.75 0.61 2.81
C HIS A 33 22.96 0.61 1.30
N GLU A 34 21.86 0.59 0.54
CA GLU A 34 21.87 0.71 -0.92
C GLU A 34 20.59 1.38 -1.44
N ILE A 35 20.71 1.98 -2.62
CA ILE A 35 19.61 2.58 -3.36
C ILE A 35 19.59 1.93 -4.74
N ILE A 36 18.48 1.29 -5.09
CA ILE A 36 18.29 0.57 -6.34
C ILE A 36 17.17 1.26 -7.13
N VAL A 37 17.52 1.82 -8.29
CA VAL A 37 16.51 2.31 -9.25
C VAL A 37 16.29 1.27 -10.32
N VAL A 38 15.06 0.81 -10.44
CA VAL A 38 14.65 -0.08 -11.54
C VAL A 38 13.83 0.73 -12.53
N ASP A 39 14.44 0.97 -13.70
CA ASP A 39 13.82 1.66 -14.85
C ASP A 39 13.09 0.64 -15.70
N ASP A 40 11.78 0.70 -15.68
CA ASP A 40 10.88 -0.18 -16.44
C ASP A 40 10.68 0.30 -17.89
N GLY A 41 11.79 0.49 -18.59
CA GLY A 41 11.79 0.84 -20.02
C GLY A 41 11.40 2.28 -20.33
N SER A 42 11.87 3.25 -19.53
CA SER A 42 11.62 4.67 -19.79
C SER A 42 12.12 5.10 -21.15
N THR A 43 11.37 6.00 -21.79
CA THR A 43 11.66 6.63 -23.09
C THR A 43 12.01 8.11 -22.95
N ASP A 44 11.88 8.67 -21.76
CA ASP A 44 12.27 10.03 -21.41
C ASP A 44 13.74 10.11 -20.94
N HIS A 45 14.10 11.21 -20.28
CA HIS A 45 15.45 11.43 -19.74
C HIS A 45 15.75 10.68 -18.43
N THR A 46 14.90 9.76 -17.97
CA THR A 46 15.11 8.98 -16.73
C THR A 46 16.50 8.34 -16.64
N PRO A 47 17.03 7.65 -17.70
CA PRO A 47 18.37 7.09 -17.65
C PRO A 47 19.47 8.14 -17.43
N ALA A 48 19.36 9.29 -18.09
CA ALA A 48 20.31 10.39 -17.96
C ALA A 48 20.27 11.00 -16.55
N VAL A 49 19.09 11.11 -15.95
CA VAL A 49 18.95 11.56 -14.56
C VAL A 49 19.67 10.60 -13.61
N VAL A 50 19.42 9.28 -13.68
CA VAL A 50 20.07 8.33 -12.76
C VAL A 50 21.58 8.33 -12.92
N SER A 51 22.10 8.50 -14.12
CA SER A 51 23.55 8.56 -14.37
C SER A 51 24.27 9.70 -13.63
N SER A 52 23.55 10.74 -13.22
CA SER A 52 24.09 11.83 -12.39
C SER A 52 24.20 11.48 -10.88
N PHE A 53 23.75 10.29 -10.46
CA PHE A 53 23.80 9.79 -9.10
C PHE A 53 24.68 8.54 -8.99
N PRO A 54 26.02 8.66 -8.91
CA PRO A 54 26.95 7.55 -9.07
C PRO A 54 26.88 6.48 -7.96
N THR A 55 26.27 6.80 -6.81
CA THR A 55 26.07 5.87 -5.69
C THR A 55 24.80 5.05 -5.80
N VAL A 56 23.97 5.32 -6.81
CA VAL A 56 22.70 4.63 -7.03
C VAL A 56 22.92 3.46 -7.98
N ARG A 57 22.49 2.28 -7.58
CA ARG A 57 22.51 1.10 -8.45
C ARG A 57 21.37 1.20 -9.45
N TYR A 58 21.70 1.28 -10.73
CA TYR A 58 20.74 1.39 -11.82
C TYR A 58 20.53 0.06 -12.53
N ILE A 59 19.27 -0.35 -12.63
CA ILE A 59 18.86 -1.55 -13.35
C ILE A 59 17.79 -1.13 -14.38
N ARG A 60 18.05 -1.41 -15.65
CA ARG A 60 17.07 -1.18 -16.71
C ARG A 60 16.49 -2.49 -17.22
N GLN A 61 15.21 -2.49 -17.52
CA GLN A 61 14.50 -3.59 -18.17
C GLN A 61 13.58 -3.08 -19.29
N ASN A 62 13.09 -3.99 -20.13
CA ASN A 62 11.97 -3.68 -21.01
C ASN A 62 10.72 -3.52 -20.16
N ASN A 63 9.82 -2.63 -20.56
CA ASN A 63 8.58 -2.36 -19.83
C ASN A 63 7.80 -3.67 -19.60
N ALA A 64 7.69 -4.07 -18.35
CA ALA A 64 7.01 -5.28 -17.88
C ALA A 64 6.06 -4.99 -16.73
N GLY A 65 5.91 -3.72 -16.35
CA GLY A 65 5.03 -3.23 -15.30
C GLY A 65 5.67 -3.17 -13.92
N LYS A 66 5.04 -2.41 -13.01
CA LYS A 66 5.54 -2.10 -11.67
C LYS A 66 5.90 -3.35 -10.86
N ALA A 67 5.08 -4.41 -10.94
CA ALA A 67 5.35 -5.66 -10.21
C ALA A 67 6.66 -6.32 -10.66
N ALA A 68 6.89 -6.41 -11.97
CA ALA A 68 8.13 -6.97 -12.52
C ALA A 68 9.34 -6.11 -12.17
N ALA A 69 9.22 -4.79 -12.24
CA ALA A 69 10.28 -3.87 -11.84
C ALA A 69 10.62 -4.01 -10.35
N PHE A 70 9.61 -4.12 -9.49
CA PHE A 70 9.83 -4.29 -8.07
C PHE A 70 10.48 -5.66 -7.74
N ASN A 71 10.02 -6.76 -8.36
CA ASN A 71 10.66 -8.08 -8.22
C ASN A 71 12.15 -8.01 -8.53
N ARG A 72 12.50 -7.35 -9.64
CA ARG A 72 13.91 -7.21 -10.05
C ARG A 72 14.74 -6.42 -9.04
N GLY A 73 14.15 -5.36 -8.46
CA GLY A 73 14.79 -4.61 -7.39
C GLY A 73 14.94 -5.43 -6.11
N PHE A 74 13.92 -6.21 -5.76
CA PHE A 74 13.94 -7.11 -4.61
C PHE A 74 15.01 -8.19 -4.75
N ASP A 75 15.11 -8.85 -5.89
CA ASP A 75 16.13 -9.87 -6.16
C ASP A 75 17.56 -9.29 -6.10
N ALA A 76 17.71 -8.05 -6.52
CA ALA A 76 19.00 -7.34 -6.51
C ALA A 76 19.37 -6.76 -5.14
N SER A 77 18.44 -6.69 -4.18
CA SER A 77 18.65 -6.08 -2.87
C SER A 77 19.43 -6.99 -1.93
N GLU A 78 20.24 -6.39 -1.03
CA GLU A 78 21.10 -7.09 -0.06
C GLU A 78 20.77 -6.74 1.39
N GLY A 79 19.99 -5.66 1.62
CA GLY A 79 19.63 -5.21 2.96
C GLY A 79 18.59 -6.08 3.66
N ASP A 80 18.59 -6.01 4.98
CA ASP A 80 17.65 -6.73 5.86
C ASP A 80 16.22 -6.18 5.73
N LEU A 81 16.09 -4.87 5.52
CA LEU A 81 14.83 -4.16 5.43
C LEU A 81 14.64 -3.60 4.01
N ILE A 82 13.54 -3.97 3.39
CA ILE A 82 13.13 -3.47 2.07
C ILE A 82 12.20 -2.28 2.25
N CYS A 83 12.55 -1.15 1.66
CA CYS A 83 11.75 0.06 1.63
C CYS A 83 11.42 0.41 0.18
N HIS A 84 10.14 0.47 -0.16
CA HIS A 84 9.69 0.81 -1.50
C HIS A 84 9.37 2.31 -1.60
N LEU A 85 9.77 2.93 -2.72
CA LEU A 85 9.50 4.33 -3.02
C LEU A 85 9.15 4.49 -4.50
N ASP A 86 8.05 5.16 -4.80
CA ASP A 86 7.74 5.56 -6.18
C ASP A 86 8.59 6.77 -6.60
N ALA A 87 8.95 6.82 -7.87
CA ALA A 87 9.87 7.83 -8.41
C ALA A 87 9.32 9.27 -8.43
N ASP A 88 8.00 9.43 -8.22
CA ASP A 88 7.31 10.72 -8.12
C ASP A 88 7.16 11.23 -6.67
N ASP A 89 7.45 10.39 -5.68
CA ASP A 89 7.37 10.67 -4.26
C ASP A 89 8.75 11.00 -3.64
N TYR A 90 8.76 11.40 -2.38
CA TYR A 90 10.01 11.64 -1.64
C TYR A 90 9.84 11.52 -0.12
N TRP A 91 10.95 11.33 0.59
CA TRP A 91 10.99 11.12 2.02
C TRP A 91 11.44 12.34 2.81
N LEU A 92 11.03 12.41 4.07
CA LEU A 92 11.59 13.34 5.04
C LEU A 92 12.89 12.76 5.63
N PRO A 93 13.82 13.60 6.09
CA PRO A 93 15.19 13.19 6.47
C PRO A 93 15.27 12.11 7.55
N GLU A 94 14.31 12.05 8.48
CA GLU A 94 14.35 11.13 9.62
C GLU A 94 13.68 9.77 9.35
N LYS A 95 13.18 9.50 8.14
CA LYS A 95 12.37 8.30 7.89
C LYS A 95 13.11 7.00 8.21
N LEU A 96 14.26 6.78 7.62
CA LEU A 96 14.98 5.51 7.82
C LEU A 96 15.38 5.30 9.27
N LYS A 97 15.83 6.36 9.94
CA LYS A 97 16.17 6.31 11.36
C LYS A 97 14.96 5.94 12.22
N ARG A 98 13.82 6.61 12.03
CA ARG A 98 12.61 6.35 12.82
C ARG A 98 12.06 4.94 12.59
N VAL A 99 12.03 4.50 11.34
CA VAL A 99 11.58 3.15 10.97
C VAL A 99 12.45 2.07 11.60
N THR A 100 13.77 2.19 11.51
CA THR A 100 14.70 1.21 12.07
C THR A 100 14.69 1.22 13.59
N GLU A 101 14.60 2.38 14.24
CA GLU A 101 14.46 2.50 15.70
C GLU A 101 13.21 1.76 16.21
N VAL A 102 12.07 1.91 15.55
CA VAL A 102 10.81 1.26 15.96
C VAL A 102 10.90 -0.24 15.72
N LEU A 103 11.33 -0.68 14.53
CA LEU A 103 11.43 -2.11 14.19
C LEU A 103 12.46 -2.86 15.04
N SER A 104 13.51 -2.19 15.52
CA SER A 104 14.51 -2.82 16.42
C SER A 104 13.95 -3.18 17.80
N ARG A 105 12.77 -2.68 18.16
CA ARG A 105 12.14 -2.83 19.48
C ARG A 105 10.87 -3.69 19.47
N CYS A 106 10.46 -4.21 18.32
CA CYS A 106 9.25 -5.01 18.19
C CYS A 106 9.45 -6.19 17.23
N GLU A 107 8.73 -7.27 17.50
CA GLU A 107 8.65 -8.42 16.60
C GLU A 107 7.48 -8.19 15.62
N ALA A 108 7.80 -7.60 14.47
CA ALA A 108 6.84 -7.37 13.40
C ALA A 108 7.47 -7.65 12.04
N GLY A 109 6.67 -8.04 11.06
CA GLY A 109 7.14 -8.28 9.69
C GLY A 109 7.42 -7.01 8.91
N GLY A 110 6.91 -5.87 9.38
CA GLY A 110 7.14 -4.58 8.74
C GLY A 110 6.45 -3.42 9.46
N ILE A 111 6.57 -2.26 8.86
CA ILE A 111 6.06 -0.99 9.37
C ILE A 111 5.49 -0.14 8.26
N THR A 112 4.45 0.61 8.56
CA THR A 112 3.92 1.69 7.74
C THR A 112 3.74 2.95 8.58
N HIS A 113 3.71 4.11 7.93
CA HIS A 113 3.59 5.42 8.61
C HIS A 113 2.71 6.38 7.80
N ASP A 114 2.50 7.58 8.32
CA ASP A 114 1.75 8.63 7.62
C ASP A 114 2.60 9.38 6.60
N SER A 115 1.92 10.10 5.70
CA SER A 115 2.52 10.99 4.72
C SER A 115 1.80 12.33 4.64
N PHE A 116 2.52 13.36 4.19
CA PHE A 116 1.91 14.55 3.63
C PHE A 116 1.51 14.31 2.18
N ILE A 117 0.49 15.01 1.71
CA ILE A 117 0.07 15.00 0.32
C ILE A 117 0.27 16.39 -0.26
N VAL A 118 0.99 16.45 -1.37
CA VAL A 118 1.29 17.68 -2.09
C VAL A 118 0.83 17.59 -3.54
N ASP A 119 0.68 18.71 -4.22
CA ASP A 119 0.45 18.75 -5.65
C ASP A 119 1.76 18.56 -6.46
N GLN A 120 1.66 18.63 -7.77
CA GLN A 120 2.81 18.48 -8.68
C GLN A 120 3.91 19.54 -8.48
N ASP A 121 3.58 20.67 -7.87
CA ASP A 121 4.48 21.82 -7.62
C ASP A 121 4.88 21.93 -6.15
N ASP A 122 4.67 20.84 -5.37
CA ASP A 122 4.99 20.70 -3.95
C ASP A 122 4.17 21.58 -3.00
N LYS A 123 3.05 22.11 -3.46
CA LYS A 123 2.12 22.81 -2.60
C LYS A 123 1.33 21.80 -1.77
N TYR A 124 1.29 22.00 -0.46
CA TYR A 124 0.51 21.18 0.46
C TYR A 124 -0.98 21.17 0.08
N LEU A 125 -1.55 19.99 -0.06
CA LEU A 125 -2.97 19.79 -0.33
C LEU A 125 -3.71 19.41 0.94
N TYR A 126 -3.30 18.30 1.55
CA TYR A 126 -3.82 17.80 2.81
C TYR A 126 -2.87 16.75 3.40
N GLY A 127 -3.03 16.48 4.64
CA GLY A 127 -2.35 15.40 5.32
C GLY A 127 -3.30 14.79 6.32
N SER A 128 -2.89 13.74 6.99
CA SER A 128 -3.70 13.22 8.07
C SER A 128 -3.69 14.22 9.24
N GLU A 129 -4.62 15.17 9.22
CA GLU A 129 -4.75 16.19 10.27
C GLU A 129 -5.01 15.58 11.64
N ARG A 130 -5.56 14.37 11.69
CA ARG A 130 -5.84 13.65 12.94
C ARG A 130 -4.62 13.13 13.69
N ALA A 131 -3.44 13.07 13.08
CA ALA A 131 -2.21 12.67 13.77
C ALA A 131 -1.65 13.75 14.70
N THR A 132 -2.17 14.99 14.65
CA THR A 132 -1.64 16.13 15.42
C THR A 132 -2.37 16.39 16.73
N GLU A 133 -3.61 15.92 16.88
CA GLU A 133 -4.43 16.28 18.06
C GLU A 133 -4.36 15.27 19.22
N HIS A 134 -4.04 14.00 18.94
CA HIS A 134 -3.82 12.99 19.97
C HIS A 134 -2.63 12.17 19.50
N ASN A 135 -1.52 12.19 20.23
CA ASN A 135 -0.35 11.35 19.97
C ASN A 135 -0.79 9.86 19.95
N PRO A 136 -1.23 9.32 18.81
CA PRO A 136 -1.70 7.95 18.75
C PRO A 136 -0.49 7.07 18.98
N ALA A 137 -0.56 6.23 20.00
CA ALA A 137 0.48 5.25 20.26
C ALA A 137 0.77 4.41 19.02
N THR A 138 2.02 4.05 18.82
CA THR A 138 2.42 3.02 17.84
C THR A 138 1.53 1.80 18.05
N ARG A 139 0.88 1.32 16.97
CA ARG A 139 -0.05 0.18 17.03
C ARG A 139 0.47 -0.96 16.16
N SER A 140 0.26 -2.18 16.64
CA SER A 140 0.53 -3.39 15.85
C SER A 140 -0.78 -3.96 15.33
N PHE A 141 -0.78 -4.40 14.08
CA PHE A 141 -1.92 -4.99 13.40
C PHE A 141 -1.58 -6.41 12.94
N SER A 142 -2.51 -7.33 13.16
CA SER A 142 -2.48 -8.68 12.61
C SER A 142 -2.79 -8.66 11.10
N PHE A 143 -2.48 -9.75 10.42
CA PHE A 143 -2.84 -9.95 8.99
C PHE A 143 -4.35 -9.73 8.74
N ARG A 144 -5.20 -10.29 9.63
CA ARG A 144 -6.65 -10.14 9.54
C ARG A 144 -7.08 -8.67 9.63
N GLU A 145 -6.53 -7.92 10.59
CA GLU A 145 -6.87 -6.51 10.76
C GLU A 145 -6.41 -5.68 9.55
N VAL A 146 -5.21 -5.92 9.01
CA VAL A 146 -4.74 -5.27 7.79
C VAL A 146 -5.65 -5.58 6.61
N LEU A 147 -6.05 -6.83 6.44
CA LEU A 147 -6.96 -7.23 5.38
C LEU A 147 -8.34 -6.58 5.55
N LEU A 148 -8.88 -6.50 6.79
CA LEU A 148 -10.11 -5.78 7.09
C LEU A 148 -10.02 -4.29 6.82
N MET A 149 -8.88 -3.66 7.10
CA MET A 149 -8.66 -2.25 6.77
C MET A 149 -8.71 -1.98 5.27
N CYS A 150 -8.36 -2.95 4.43
CA CYS A 150 -8.53 -2.85 2.99
C CYS A 150 -10.01 -2.73 2.56
N PHE A 151 -10.98 -3.22 3.35
CA PHE A 151 -12.41 -3.02 3.12
C PHE A 151 -12.87 -1.56 3.27
N VAL A 152 -12.20 -0.81 4.09
CA VAL A 152 -12.66 0.52 4.49
C VAL A 152 -12.21 1.60 3.52
N TYR A 153 -11.51 1.21 2.43
CA TYR A 153 -11.03 2.18 1.43
C TYR A 153 -12.19 2.85 0.68
N ARG A 154 -12.39 4.13 0.97
CA ARG A 154 -13.21 5.03 0.15
C ARG A 154 -12.36 6.22 -0.29
N PRO A 155 -12.50 6.69 -1.54
CA PRO A 155 -11.94 7.98 -1.93
C PRO A 155 -12.44 9.07 -0.97
N GLY A 156 -11.52 9.77 -0.32
CA GLY A 156 -11.83 10.79 0.70
C GLY A 156 -11.83 10.29 2.14
N ASN A 157 -11.64 9.00 2.42
CA ASN A 157 -11.54 8.48 3.79
C ASN A 157 -10.07 8.35 4.22
N THR A 158 -9.65 9.19 5.14
CA THR A 158 -8.25 9.46 5.51
C THR A 158 -7.51 8.32 6.20
N ILE A 159 -8.19 7.27 6.69
CA ILE A 159 -7.53 6.20 7.46
C ILE A 159 -6.99 5.08 6.56
N THR A 160 -7.71 4.71 5.53
CA THR A 160 -7.33 3.58 4.65
C THR A 160 -6.39 3.98 3.52
N GLY A 161 -6.43 5.23 3.08
CA GLY A 161 -5.38 5.80 2.23
C GLY A 161 -4.00 5.82 2.90
N LYS A 162 -3.94 5.65 4.24
CA LYS A 162 -2.70 5.70 5.01
C LYS A 162 -1.91 4.39 5.01
N LEU A 163 -2.57 3.23 4.98
CA LEU A 163 -1.88 1.94 5.09
C LEU A 163 -1.36 1.40 3.75
N GLY A 164 -1.74 1.99 2.63
CA GLY A 164 -1.45 1.47 1.30
C GLY A 164 -0.70 2.41 0.36
N ILE A 165 -0.05 3.45 0.86
CA ILE A 165 0.79 4.33 0.03
C ILE A 165 2.19 3.73 -0.06
N THR A 166 2.67 3.49 -1.26
CA THR A 166 3.98 2.88 -1.57
C THR A 166 5.12 3.45 -0.75
N ASN A 167 5.17 4.76 -0.63
CA ASN A 167 6.26 5.46 0.00
C ASN A 167 6.29 5.35 1.53
N THR A 168 5.32 4.66 2.16
CA THR A 168 5.23 4.51 3.62
C THR A 168 5.65 3.14 4.14
N ILE A 169 5.73 2.12 3.29
CA ILE A 169 5.90 0.72 3.69
C ILE A 169 7.38 0.33 3.70
N CYS A 170 7.80 -0.27 4.82
CA CYS A 170 9.07 -0.99 4.90
C CYS A 170 8.79 -2.37 5.52
N ALA A 171 9.44 -3.42 4.99
CA ALA A 171 9.24 -4.81 5.42
C ALA A 171 10.58 -5.53 5.57
N TRP A 172 10.71 -6.38 6.57
CA TRP A 172 11.85 -7.29 6.66
C TRP A 172 11.88 -8.18 5.41
N LYS A 173 13.04 -8.25 4.77
CA LYS A 173 13.23 -9.05 3.55
C LYS A 173 12.83 -10.50 3.79
N GLU A 174 13.25 -11.07 4.91
CA GLU A 174 12.90 -12.43 5.32
C GLU A 174 11.40 -12.66 5.58
N ALA A 175 10.66 -11.62 5.99
CA ALA A 175 9.22 -11.73 6.25
C ALA A 175 8.40 -11.81 4.97
N VAL A 176 8.97 -11.37 3.85
CA VAL A 176 8.28 -11.27 2.57
C VAL A 176 8.94 -12.08 1.45
N ALA A 177 10.11 -12.67 1.67
CA ALA A 177 10.89 -13.36 0.64
C ALA A 177 10.12 -14.50 -0.06
N ASP A 178 9.28 -15.22 0.67
CA ASP A 178 8.49 -16.35 0.17
C ASP A 178 7.26 -15.95 -0.67
N ILE A 179 6.91 -14.66 -0.69
CA ILE A 179 5.86 -14.13 -1.57
C ILE A 179 6.44 -13.44 -2.81
N PHE A 180 7.75 -13.19 -2.85
CA PHE A 180 8.38 -12.51 -3.98
C PHE A 180 8.58 -13.45 -5.18
N ASN A 181 8.52 -12.89 -6.29
CA ASN A 181 8.15 -13.20 -7.65
C ASN A 181 6.66 -12.85 -7.85
N LEU A 182 6.31 -11.62 -7.46
CA LEU A 182 4.93 -11.13 -7.55
C LEU A 182 4.42 -11.31 -8.98
N PRO A 183 3.22 -11.87 -9.15
CA PRO A 183 2.63 -12.01 -10.48
C PRO A 183 2.51 -10.66 -11.20
N ALA A 184 2.84 -10.61 -12.49
CA ALA A 184 2.75 -9.38 -13.29
C ALA A 184 1.34 -8.79 -13.30
N GLU A 185 0.31 -9.65 -13.16
CA GLU A 185 -1.09 -9.26 -13.10
C GLU A 185 -1.43 -8.40 -11.87
N LEU A 186 -0.64 -8.43 -10.80
CA LEU A 186 -0.84 -7.53 -9.67
C LEU A 186 -0.69 -6.05 -10.08
N GLY A 187 0.12 -5.79 -11.10
CA GLY A 187 0.23 -4.46 -11.69
C GLY A 187 0.63 -3.42 -10.64
N LEU A 188 -0.28 -2.49 -10.35
CA LEU A 188 -0.06 -1.39 -9.40
C LEU A 188 -0.20 -1.79 -7.92
N ALA A 189 -0.63 -3.03 -7.61
CA ALA A 189 -0.93 -3.45 -6.24
C ALA A 189 0.29 -4.01 -5.47
N VAL A 190 1.49 -3.70 -5.90
CA VAL A 190 2.76 -4.10 -5.25
C VAL A 190 2.79 -3.69 -3.79
N ASP A 191 2.33 -2.49 -3.47
CA ASP A 191 2.30 -1.94 -2.11
C ASP A 191 1.42 -2.79 -1.20
N GLY A 192 0.23 -3.17 -1.71
CA GLY A 192 -0.69 -4.04 -1.01
C GLY A 192 -0.10 -5.43 -0.78
N ALA A 193 0.63 -5.97 -1.75
CA ALA A 193 1.31 -7.26 -1.62
C ALA A 193 2.40 -7.19 -0.55
N LEU A 194 3.24 -6.16 -0.55
CA LEU A 194 4.28 -5.93 0.44
C LEU A 194 3.69 -5.75 1.84
N LEU A 195 2.64 -4.94 1.96
CA LEU A 195 1.92 -4.70 3.20
C LEU A 195 1.34 -5.98 3.79
N LEU A 196 0.61 -6.75 2.99
CA LEU A 196 0.00 -8.01 3.40
C LEU A 196 1.04 -9.08 3.70
N GLY A 197 2.11 -9.14 2.92
CA GLY A 197 3.23 -10.03 3.19
C GLY A 197 3.86 -9.78 4.56
N ALA A 198 4.16 -8.53 4.86
CA ALA A 198 4.71 -8.11 6.15
C ALA A 198 3.74 -8.41 7.31
N ALA A 199 2.44 -8.13 7.13
CA ALA A 199 1.42 -8.30 8.14
C ALA A 199 1.24 -9.75 8.64
N ARG A 200 1.75 -10.76 7.92
CA ARG A 200 1.77 -12.16 8.39
C ARG A 200 2.54 -12.35 9.69
N ARG A 201 3.56 -11.53 9.92
CA ARG A 201 4.34 -11.48 11.17
C ARG A 201 4.02 -10.25 12.01
N GLY A 202 2.86 -9.61 11.76
CA GLY A 202 2.46 -8.34 12.35
C GLY A 202 2.95 -7.13 11.56
N LEU A 203 2.14 -6.07 11.55
CA LEU A 203 2.45 -4.80 10.93
C LEU A 203 2.39 -3.69 11.97
N VAL A 204 3.44 -2.90 12.10
CA VAL A 204 3.44 -1.71 12.95
C VAL A 204 2.95 -0.50 12.16
N TYR A 205 2.06 0.28 12.74
CA TYR A 205 1.71 1.60 12.27
C TYR A 205 2.37 2.66 13.15
N LEU A 206 3.16 3.51 12.53
CA LEU A 206 3.82 4.65 13.15
C LEU A 206 3.09 5.94 12.75
N PRO A 207 2.41 6.65 13.65
CA PRO A 207 1.60 7.81 13.32
C PRO A 207 2.45 9.08 13.12
N GLU A 208 3.58 8.94 12.45
CA GLU A 208 4.49 10.02 12.08
C GLU A 208 4.45 10.24 10.57
N LYS A 209 4.43 11.48 10.12
CA LYS A 209 4.51 11.83 8.71
C LYS A 209 5.97 11.86 8.30
N LEU A 210 6.44 10.79 7.65
CA LEU A 210 7.84 10.60 7.29
C LEU A 210 8.08 10.60 5.78
N SER A 211 7.02 10.82 4.99
CA SER A 211 7.12 10.90 3.53
C SER A 211 6.14 11.91 2.94
N ILE A 212 6.35 12.20 1.69
CA ILE A 212 5.52 13.08 0.88
C ILE A 212 4.99 12.27 -0.30
N TYR A 213 3.68 12.17 -0.42
CA TYR A 213 2.99 11.64 -1.59
C TYR A 213 2.64 12.80 -2.53
N ARG A 214 3.10 12.70 -3.78
CA ARG A 214 2.83 13.71 -4.80
C ARG A 214 1.60 13.36 -5.60
N HIS A 215 0.61 14.25 -5.58
CA HIS A 215 -0.58 14.13 -6.41
C HIS A 215 -0.43 14.96 -7.69
N HIS A 216 -0.47 14.30 -8.83
CA HIS A 216 -0.39 14.93 -10.15
C HIS A 216 -1.29 14.20 -11.17
N GLY A 217 -1.52 14.80 -12.34
CA GLY A 217 -2.48 14.28 -13.32
C GLY A 217 -2.18 12.88 -13.88
N ASN A 218 -0.95 12.39 -13.70
CA ASN A 218 -0.50 11.08 -14.20
C ASN A 218 -0.39 10.02 -13.09
N ASN A 219 -0.88 10.29 -11.87
CA ASN A 219 -0.87 9.27 -10.83
C ASN A 219 -1.70 8.06 -11.26
N CYS A 220 -1.06 6.90 -11.24
CA CYS A 220 -1.70 5.65 -11.63
C CYS A 220 -2.77 5.17 -10.64
N PHE A 221 -2.73 5.64 -9.38
CA PHE A 221 -3.54 5.08 -8.30
C PHE A 221 -4.86 5.79 -8.04
N VAL A 222 -4.99 7.08 -8.36
CA VAL A 222 -6.19 7.85 -8.00
C VAL A 222 -7.32 7.66 -9.01
N GLY A 223 -8.28 6.81 -8.66
CA GLY A 223 -9.61 6.78 -9.30
C GLY A 223 -9.69 6.17 -10.68
N ASN A 224 -8.62 5.59 -11.22
CA ASN A 224 -8.65 4.98 -12.55
C ASN A 224 -9.05 3.48 -12.52
N ALA A 225 -9.51 2.96 -13.65
CA ALA A 225 -9.94 1.57 -13.81
C ALA A 225 -8.79 0.56 -13.59
N ALA A 226 -7.54 0.92 -13.95
CA ALA A 226 -6.38 0.05 -13.81
C ALA A 226 -6.01 -0.19 -12.34
N SER A 227 -6.06 0.86 -11.52
CA SER A 227 -5.86 0.75 -10.07
C SER A 227 -6.89 -0.16 -9.42
N HIS A 228 -8.16 0.00 -9.79
CA HIS A 228 -9.24 -0.84 -9.28
C HIS A 228 -9.05 -2.31 -9.66
N GLN A 229 -8.70 -2.59 -10.91
CA GLN A 229 -8.42 -3.95 -11.36
C GLN A 229 -7.23 -4.58 -10.63
N SER A 230 -6.17 -3.81 -10.39
CA SER A 230 -5.00 -4.27 -9.63
C SER A 230 -5.38 -4.65 -8.19
N GLN A 231 -6.27 -3.90 -7.53
CA GLN A 231 -6.76 -4.25 -6.20
C GLN A 231 -7.62 -5.53 -6.21
N VAL A 232 -8.50 -5.69 -7.19
CA VAL A 232 -9.26 -6.96 -7.35
C VAL A 232 -8.31 -8.14 -7.52
N ARG A 233 -7.25 -8.00 -8.33
CA ARG A 233 -6.25 -9.05 -8.52
C ARG A 233 -5.48 -9.33 -7.24
N LEU A 234 -5.13 -8.29 -6.46
CA LEU A 234 -4.49 -8.46 -5.16
C LEU A 234 -5.35 -9.35 -4.24
N PHE A 235 -6.64 -9.05 -4.08
CA PHE A 235 -7.49 -9.85 -3.20
C PHE A 235 -7.72 -11.27 -3.71
N LYS A 236 -7.78 -11.48 -5.02
CA LYS A 236 -7.80 -12.83 -5.61
C LYS A 236 -6.50 -13.59 -5.35
N TRP A 237 -5.39 -12.91 -5.25
CA TRP A 237 -4.08 -13.48 -4.97
C TRP A 237 -3.85 -13.77 -3.47
N VAL A 238 -4.50 -13.05 -2.55
CA VAL A 238 -4.33 -13.20 -1.10
C VAL A 238 -4.36 -14.68 -0.63
N PRO A 239 -5.28 -15.55 -1.09
CA PRO A 239 -5.30 -16.94 -0.67
C PRO A 239 -4.06 -17.77 -1.07
N SER A 240 -3.25 -17.28 -2.00
CA SER A 240 -1.99 -17.94 -2.40
C SER A 240 -0.80 -17.50 -1.56
N ILE A 241 -0.97 -16.49 -0.70
CA ILE A 241 0.09 -16.05 0.21
C ILE A 241 0.35 -17.17 1.24
N PRO A 242 1.61 -17.64 1.40
CA PRO A 242 1.93 -18.64 2.40
C PRO A 242 1.47 -18.24 3.80
N GLY A 243 0.78 -19.15 4.51
CA GLY A 243 0.21 -18.85 5.83
C GLY A 243 -1.13 -18.10 5.82
N ALA A 244 -1.61 -17.60 4.67
CA ALA A 244 -2.89 -16.90 4.53
C ALA A 244 -4.01 -17.81 3.95
N SER A 245 -3.85 -19.12 4.01
CA SER A 245 -4.76 -20.09 3.37
C SER A 245 -5.93 -20.54 4.24
N SER A 246 -6.14 -19.96 5.44
CA SER A 246 -7.28 -20.31 6.29
C SER A 246 -8.61 -20.02 5.59
N SER A 247 -9.66 -20.79 5.95
CA SER A 247 -11.00 -20.60 5.40
C SER A 247 -11.54 -19.18 5.65
N GLU A 248 -11.22 -18.60 6.80
CA GLU A 248 -11.58 -17.23 7.15
C GLU A 248 -10.94 -16.21 6.22
N VAL A 249 -9.61 -16.31 6.00
CA VAL A 249 -8.88 -15.40 5.11
C VAL A 249 -9.39 -15.52 3.68
N LYS A 250 -9.64 -16.74 3.18
CA LYS A 250 -10.22 -16.97 1.86
C LYS A 250 -11.58 -16.29 1.72
N SER A 251 -12.48 -16.51 2.69
CA SER A 251 -13.80 -15.89 2.69
C SER A 251 -13.73 -14.37 2.76
N LEU A 252 -12.80 -13.83 3.54
CA LEU A 252 -12.58 -12.40 3.65
C LEU A 252 -12.04 -11.81 2.33
N ALA A 253 -11.06 -12.45 1.71
CA ALA A 253 -10.51 -12.04 0.42
C ALA A 253 -11.58 -12.07 -0.69
N GLU A 254 -12.42 -13.11 -0.73
CA GLU A 254 -13.54 -13.20 -1.65
C GLU A 254 -14.60 -12.09 -1.40
N ALA A 255 -14.87 -11.76 -0.14
CA ALA A 255 -15.78 -10.67 0.19
C ALA A 255 -15.21 -9.32 -0.29
N LEU A 256 -13.89 -9.09 -0.18
CA LEU A 256 -13.21 -7.91 -0.72
C LEU A 256 -13.33 -7.82 -2.24
N VAL A 257 -13.18 -8.93 -2.95
CA VAL A 257 -13.38 -8.96 -4.41
C VAL A 257 -14.80 -8.52 -4.76
N VAL A 258 -15.80 -9.08 -4.08
CA VAL A 258 -17.21 -8.71 -4.33
C VAL A 258 -17.46 -7.23 -4.01
N GLU A 259 -16.91 -6.71 -2.91
CA GLU A 259 -17.02 -5.29 -2.55
C GLU A 259 -16.44 -4.41 -3.66
N MET A 260 -15.24 -4.71 -4.14
CA MET A 260 -14.61 -3.95 -5.22
C MET A 260 -15.44 -4.00 -6.51
N GLU A 261 -16.05 -5.13 -6.84
CA GLU A 261 -16.95 -5.26 -7.98
C GLU A 261 -18.23 -4.43 -7.82
N VAL A 262 -18.83 -4.41 -6.61
CA VAL A 262 -20.00 -3.55 -6.29
C VAL A 262 -19.63 -2.08 -6.45
N GLN A 263 -18.50 -1.63 -5.90
CA GLN A 263 -18.05 -0.25 -6.04
C GLN A 263 -17.82 0.14 -7.50
N SER A 264 -17.24 -0.77 -8.30
CA SER A 264 -17.03 -0.56 -9.73
C SER A 264 -18.35 -0.43 -10.49
N ALA A 265 -19.32 -1.29 -10.20
CA ALA A 265 -20.64 -1.27 -10.83
C ALA A 265 -21.40 0.02 -10.50
N LEU A 266 -21.34 0.48 -9.24
CA LEU A 266 -21.93 1.75 -8.81
C LEU A 266 -21.35 2.96 -9.54
N ARG A 267 -20.01 2.99 -9.73
CA ARG A 267 -19.35 4.07 -10.47
C ARG A 267 -19.69 4.10 -11.95
N ARG A 268 -19.93 2.92 -12.56
CA ARG A 268 -20.31 2.80 -13.98
C ARG A 268 -21.80 2.97 -14.22
N ASN A 269 -22.57 3.22 -13.18
CA ASN A 269 -24.04 3.32 -13.24
C ASN A 269 -24.69 2.09 -13.92
N GLU A 270 -24.16 0.89 -13.62
CA GLU A 270 -24.67 -0.37 -14.16
C GLU A 270 -26.07 -0.69 -13.64
N LYS A 271 -26.78 -1.58 -14.38
CA LYS A 271 -28.18 -1.93 -14.10
C LYS A 271 -28.40 -2.26 -12.61
N PRO A 272 -29.41 -1.66 -11.96
CA PRO A 272 -29.64 -1.76 -10.50
C PRO A 272 -29.71 -3.20 -9.98
N PHE A 273 -30.25 -4.12 -10.76
CA PHE A 273 -30.44 -5.52 -10.38
C PHE A 273 -29.10 -6.27 -10.20
N SER A 274 -28.15 -6.07 -11.11
CA SER A 274 -26.82 -6.70 -11.02
C SER A 274 -26.04 -6.21 -9.79
N THR A 275 -26.13 -4.92 -9.50
CA THR A 275 -25.47 -4.31 -8.33
C THR A 275 -26.13 -4.77 -7.03
N ALA A 276 -27.46 -4.85 -6.97
CA ALA A 276 -28.20 -5.34 -5.81
C ALA A 276 -27.90 -6.81 -5.50
N TYR A 277 -27.79 -7.66 -6.53
CA TYR A 277 -27.41 -9.07 -6.37
C TYR A 277 -25.99 -9.21 -5.78
N LYS A 278 -25.01 -8.49 -6.33
CA LYS A 278 -23.63 -8.50 -5.81
C LYS A 278 -23.57 -8.01 -4.35
N ALA A 279 -24.33 -6.94 -4.02
CA ALA A 279 -24.43 -6.44 -2.66
C ALA A 279 -25.06 -7.46 -1.71
N ALA A 280 -26.06 -8.22 -2.13
CA ALA A 280 -26.66 -9.28 -1.33
C ALA A 280 -25.67 -10.43 -1.07
N VAL A 281 -24.91 -10.85 -2.08
CA VAL A 281 -23.85 -11.86 -1.94
C VAL A 281 -22.79 -11.40 -0.95
N LEU A 282 -22.35 -10.14 -1.03
CA LEU A 282 -21.42 -9.55 -0.09
C LEU A 282 -21.93 -9.62 1.34
N ASN A 283 -23.18 -9.22 1.55
CA ASN A 283 -23.81 -9.23 2.87
C ASN A 283 -23.86 -10.63 3.48
N ILE A 284 -24.21 -11.65 2.69
CA ILE A 284 -24.20 -13.04 3.15
C ILE A 284 -22.77 -13.46 3.58
N LYS A 285 -21.74 -13.14 2.80
CA LYS A 285 -20.36 -13.44 3.14
C LYS A 285 -19.93 -12.73 4.43
N LEU A 286 -20.29 -11.46 4.61
CA LEU A 286 -19.99 -10.69 5.81
C LEU A 286 -20.67 -11.25 7.05
N LEU A 287 -21.91 -11.72 6.90
CA LEU A 287 -22.67 -12.37 7.97
C LEU A 287 -21.95 -13.66 8.44
N HIS A 288 -21.50 -14.50 7.51
CA HIS A 288 -20.73 -15.71 7.81
C HIS A 288 -19.41 -15.42 8.52
N LEU A 289 -18.82 -14.26 8.28
CA LEU A 289 -17.57 -13.81 8.93
C LEU A 289 -17.82 -13.12 10.28
N GLY A 290 -19.09 -13.02 10.72
CA GLY A 290 -19.45 -12.32 11.96
C GLY A 290 -19.21 -10.80 11.91
N LEU A 291 -19.06 -10.23 10.72
CA LEU A 291 -18.75 -8.82 10.51
C LEU A 291 -20.02 -7.94 10.40
N VAL A 292 -21.19 -8.56 10.31
CA VAL A 292 -22.49 -7.88 10.27
C VAL A 292 -23.36 -8.39 11.42
N PRO A 293 -23.73 -7.54 12.37
CA PRO A 293 -24.45 -8.00 13.56
C PRO A 293 -25.95 -8.23 13.35
N ASP A 294 -26.56 -7.72 12.27
CA ASP A 294 -28.00 -7.83 12.08
C ASP A 294 -28.41 -7.91 10.60
N TRP A 295 -29.18 -8.94 10.25
CA TRP A 295 -29.68 -9.19 8.89
C TRP A 295 -30.81 -8.24 8.45
N LYS A 296 -31.48 -7.55 9.38
CA LYS A 296 -32.64 -6.68 9.11
C LYS A 296 -32.30 -5.47 8.24
N HIS A 297 -31.01 -5.10 8.15
CA HIS A 297 -30.53 -3.97 7.35
C HIS A 297 -29.97 -4.35 5.97
N LEU A 298 -30.03 -5.63 5.61
CA LEU A 298 -29.45 -6.17 4.36
C LEU A 298 -30.26 -5.89 3.10
N ALA A 299 -31.47 -5.36 3.25
CA ALA A 299 -32.45 -5.26 2.14
C ALA A 299 -32.27 -4.04 1.21
N THR A 300 -31.37 -3.09 1.53
CA THR A 300 -31.17 -1.90 0.71
C THR A 300 -29.70 -1.58 0.47
N PRO A 301 -29.32 -1.07 -0.73
CA PRO A 301 -27.94 -0.60 -1.01
C PRO A 301 -27.46 0.48 -0.04
N VAL A 302 -28.38 1.30 0.47
CA VAL A 302 -28.10 2.35 1.47
C VAL A 302 -27.82 1.74 2.86
N GLY A 303 -28.52 0.67 3.23
CA GLY A 303 -28.30 -0.05 4.49
C GLY A 303 -26.89 -0.66 4.57
N CYS A 304 -26.37 -1.20 3.45
CA CYS A 304 -24.98 -1.67 3.36
C CYS A 304 -23.98 -0.55 3.64
N LEU A 305 -24.20 0.64 3.11
CA LEU A 305 -23.33 1.80 3.29
C LEU A 305 -23.29 2.29 4.75
N LEU A 306 -24.43 2.29 5.44
CA LEU A 306 -24.54 2.71 6.85
C LEU A 306 -23.93 1.68 7.83
N GLN A 307 -23.99 0.38 7.52
CA GLN A 307 -23.37 -0.65 8.35
C GLN A 307 -21.86 -0.63 8.26
N TRP A 308 -21.29 -0.30 7.09
CA TRP A 308 -19.86 -0.10 6.94
C TRP A 308 -19.33 1.02 7.83
N GLU A 309 -20.07 2.08 8.02
CA GLU A 309 -19.70 3.12 8.98
C GLU A 309 -19.70 2.61 10.43
N ARG A 310 -20.64 1.73 10.79
CA ARG A 310 -20.68 1.11 12.13
C ARG A 310 -19.53 0.12 12.34
N ILE A 311 -19.23 -0.75 11.38
CA ILE A 311 -18.09 -1.67 11.43
C ILE A 311 -16.78 -0.86 11.53
N ARG A 312 -16.65 0.18 10.74
CA ARG A 312 -15.52 1.11 10.81
C ARG A 312 -15.37 1.70 12.22
N ASN A 313 -16.47 2.24 12.77
CA ASN A 313 -16.45 2.86 14.09
C ASN A 313 -16.14 1.83 15.19
N ALA A 314 -16.65 0.61 15.12
CA ALA A 314 -16.32 -0.46 16.05
C ALA A 314 -14.84 -0.89 15.96
N LEU A 315 -14.25 -0.94 14.77
CA LEU A 315 -12.83 -1.30 14.60
C LEU A 315 -11.85 -0.18 15.01
N PHE A 316 -12.27 1.08 14.92
CA PHE A 316 -11.39 2.23 15.13
C PHE A 316 -11.69 3.04 16.40
N HIS A 317 -12.81 2.79 17.08
CA HIS A 317 -13.18 3.48 18.33
C HIS A 317 -13.30 2.53 19.54
N ALA A 318 -13.07 1.24 19.37
CA ALA A 318 -12.93 0.29 20.47
C ALA A 318 -11.47 0.32 20.99
N SER A 319 -11.17 1.35 21.75
CA SER A 319 -9.98 1.44 22.62
C SER A 319 -10.27 2.32 23.79
#